data_5457d4c8f36bd912d2613c192e075a70
#
_entry.id   5457d4c8f36bd912d2613c192e075a70
#
_cell.length_a   1.000
_cell.length_b   1.000
_cell.length_c   1.000
_cell.angle_alpha   90.00
_cell.angle_beta   90.00
_cell.angle_gamma   90.00
#
_symmetry.space_group_name_H-M   'P 1'
#
loop_
_entity.id
_entity.type
_entity.pdbx_description
1 polymer ?
#
loop_
_entity_poly.entity_id
_entity_poly.type
_entity_poly.pdbx_seq_one_letter_code
_entity_poly.pdbx_strand_id
1 'polypeptide(L)'
;MSNLKFSIVIPAYNRTIELQQCLNTIEDQTFPHTNFEVLVIDDGSSKAISDIIEQKKYSFLLKVIRIEHSGPSCAKNVGIKNAFSDYIVFFEDDVVIHKDYLSTAFSLISEKNYDVLEGRTLTLGSTKDVRIFDEENVYSFIPCNLIVRKNLLQDLNGYDQQFYDPQSGLYFREDADLGFRLLDKGVNIIRTDKLIVEHPEQFKTIGACLRHARRYFFEPLLYKKHPKRFRQLIERKRILGFQIYRPLHKLCIGMIMFLLITILGFVFGLFLIILIGILGVLSVILALQYKYEGGFSGKISAIIRLGAFFILPFFYWKAFLLGCIKFRSYGCII
;
A
#
# COMPACT_ATOMS: atom_id res chain seq x y z
N MET A 1 -24.71 -19.59 17.47
CA MET A 1 -23.68 -19.33 16.46
C MET A 1 -23.95 -17.93 15.93
N SER A 2 -22.97 -17.06 15.91
CA SER A 2 -23.12 -15.66 15.48
C SER A 2 -23.53 -15.61 14.01
N ASN A 3 -24.57 -14.84 13.68
CA ASN A 3 -25.04 -14.67 12.29
C ASN A 3 -24.14 -13.63 11.55
N LEU A 4 -22.93 -13.39 12.07
CA LEU A 4 -22.00 -12.44 11.52
C LEU A 4 -21.52 -12.87 10.14
N LYS A 5 -21.59 -11.97 9.16
CA LYS A 5 -21.15 -12.18 7.77
C LYS A 5 -19.75 -11.63 7.53
N PHE A 6 -19.39 -10.55 8.22
CA PHE A 6 -18.10 -9.89 8.06
C PHE A 6 -17.46 -9.61 9.41
N SER A 7 -16.14 -9.78 9.48
CA SER A 7 -15.27 -9.24 10.53
C SER A 7 -14.40 -8.15 9.88
N ILE A 8 -14.62 -6.91 10.25
CA ILE A 8 -13.83 -5.77 9.76
C ILE A 8 -12.60 -5.64 10.64
N VAL A 9 -11.41 -5.66 10.05
CA VAL A 9 -10.13 -5.54 10.74
C VAL A 9 -9.46 -4.22 10.38
N ILE A 10 -9.21 -3.38 11.39
CA ILE A 10 -8.59 -2.06 11.23
C ILE A 10 -7.36 -1.99 12.13
N PRO A 11 -6.14 -2.10 11.60
CA PRO A 11 -4.93 -1.78 12.34
C PRO A 11 -4.85 -0.27 12.53
N ALA A 12 -4.51 0.19 13.74
CA ALA A 12 -4.41 1.61 14.04
C ALA A 12 -3.19 1.91 14.93
N TYR A 13 -2.49 3.00 14.65
CA TYR A 13 -1.33 3.44 15.41
C TYR A 13 -1.22 4.97 15.45
N ASN A 14 -1.47 5.56 16.63
CA ASN A 14 -1.38 7.01 16.86
C ASN A 14 -2.25 7.88 15.93
N ARG A 15 -3.42 7.38 15.47
CA ARG A 15 -4.33 8.05 14.53
C ARG A 15 -5.78 7.99 14.99
N THR A 16 -6.05 8.50 16.18
CA THR A 16 -7.37 8.37 16.79
C THR A 16 -8.45 9.18 16.09
N ILE A 17 -8.12 10.36 15.57
CA ILE A 17 -9.08 11.23 14.86
C ILE A 17 -9.50 10.61 13.55
N GLU A 18 -8.53 10.15 12.77
CA GLU A 18 -8.75 9.48 11.48
C GLU A 18 -9.58 8.20 11.69
N LEU A 19 -9.22 7.40 12.69
CA LEU A 19 -9.95 6.19 13.04
C LEU A 19 -11.41 6.49 13.43
N GLN A 20 -11.68 7.54 14.20
CA GLN A 20 -13.05 7.94 14.51
C GLN A 20 -13.85 8.32 13.27
N GLN A 21 -13.22 9.00 12.30
CA GLN A 21 -13.86 9.32 11.03
C GLN A 21 -14.15 8.03 10.23
N CYS A 22 -13.20 7.10 10.16
CA CYS A 22 -13.40 5.80 9.51
C CYS A 22 -14.56 5.03 10.17
N LEU A 23 -14.60 4.93 11.51
CA LEU A 23 -15.67 4.24 12.24
C LEU A 23 -17.05 4.89 12.03
N ASN A 24 -17.12 6.22 11.82
CA ASN A 24 -18.37 6.89 11.47
C ASN A 24 -18.90 6.42 10.11
N THR A 25 -18.03 6.21 9.12
CA THR A 25 -18.45 5.69 7.81
C THR A 25 -18.88 4.22 7.86
N ILE A 26 -18.40 3.47 8.86
CA ILE A 26 -18.89 2.12 9.13
C ILE A 26 -20.27 2.16 9.83
N GLU A 27 -20.51 3.15 10.70
CA GLU A 27 -21.83 3.37 11.30
C GLU A 27 -22.88 3.75 10.24
N ASP A 28 -22.48 4.43 9.18
CA ASP A 28 -23.37 4.83 8.08
C ASP A 28 -23.65 3.70 7.06
N GLN A 29 -23.16 2.47 7.28
CA GLN A 29 -23.38 1.36 6.35
C GLN A 29 -24.87 0.95 6.30
N THR A 30 -25.39 0.71 5.08
CA THR A 30 -26.75 0.23 4.87
C THR A 30 -26.92 -1.27 5.22
N PHE A 31 -25.85 -1.99 5.42
CA PHE A 31 -25.84 -3.39 5.83
C PHE A 31 -26.18 -3.51 7.34
N PRO A 32 -27.02 -4.50 7.75
CA PRO A 32 -27.44 -4.61 9.15
C PRO A 32 -26.26 -4.72 10.12
N HIS A 33 -26.19 -3.82 11.10
CA HIS A 33 -25.10 -3.74 12.07
C HIS A 33 -24.95 -5.00 12.93
N THR A 34 -26.00 -5.80 13.06
CA THR A 34 -25.97 -7.09 13.75
C THR A 34 -25.25 -8.20 12.95
N ASN A 35 -24.94 -7.95 11.67
CA ASN A 35 -24.37 -8.94 10.77
C ASN A 35 -22.85 -8.75 10.54
N PHE A 36 -22.23 -7.80 11.20
CA PHE A 36 -20.77 -7.63 11.18
C PHE A 36 -20.22 -7.20 12.54
N GLU A 37 -18.94 -7.42 12.73
CA GLU A 37 -18.15 -6.93 13.85
C GLU A 37 -16.99 -6.07 13.35
N VAL A 38 -16.50 -5.18 14.20
CA VAL A 38 -15.33 -4.35 13.94
C VAL A 38 -14.26 -4.65 14.99
N LEU A 39 -13.09 -5.05 14.53
CA LEU A 39 -11.91 -5.34 15.32
C LEU A 39 -10.87 -4.25 15.06
N VAL A 40 -10.75 -3.30 15.97
CA VAL A 40 -9.67 -2.30 15.96
C VAL A 40 -8.47 -2.89 16.68
N ILE A 41 -7.34 -2.97 15.99
CA ILE A 41 -6.10 -3.47 16.56
C ILE A 41 -5.18 -2.27 16.82
N ASP A 42 -5.10 -1.87 18.08
CA ASP A 42 -4.20 -0.80 18.55
C ASP A 42 -2.76 -1.33 18.62
N ASP A 43 -1.95 -0.98 17.63
CA ASP A 43 -0.56 -1.41 17.49
C ASP A 43 0.38 -0.62 18.42
N GLY A 44 0.02 -0.49 19.69
CA GLY A 44 0.85 0.14 20.72
C GLY A 44 0.87 1.68 20.65
N SER A 45 -0.26 2.31 20.39
CA SER A 45 -0.38 3.77 20.38
C SER A 45 0.07 4.40 21.70
N SER A 46 0.59 5.63 21.66
CA SER A 46 1.07 6.36 22.83
C SER A 46 -0.04 6.61 23.88
N LYS A 47 -1.27 6.83 23.42
CA LYS A 47 -2.49 6.80 24.21
C LYS A 47 -3.33 5.62 23.74
N ALA A 48 -3.88 4.85 24.69
CA ALA A 48 -4.73 3.73 24.33
C ALA A 48 -5.94 4.21 23.51
N ILE A 49 -6.17 3.55 22.38
CA ILE A 49 -7.27 3.88 21.48
C ILE A 49 -8.61 3.60 22.16
N SER A 50 -8.70 2.55 23.01
CA SER A 50 -9.88 2.24 23.82
C SER A 50 -10.38 3.42 24.61
N ASP A 51 -9.49 4.17 25.29
CA ASP A 51 -9.84 5.29 26.16
C ASP A 51 -10.57 6.42 25.44
N ILE A 52 -10.44 6.47 24.13
CA ILE A 52 -11.00 7.54 23.29
C ILE A 52 -12.25 7.04 22.54
N ILE A 53 -12.21 5.81 22.00
CA ILE A 53 -13.29 5.28 21.19
C ILE A 53 -14.47 4.79 22.03
N GLU A 54 -14.23 4.25 23.24
CA GLU A 54 -15.29 3.78 24.13
C GLU A 54 -16.22 4.90 24.65
N GLN A 55 -15.83 6.16 24.47
CA GLN A 55 -16.70 7.31 24.79
C GLN A 55 -17.91 7.42 23.85
N LYS A 56 -17.86 6.79 22.66
CA LYS A 56 -18.95 6.76 21.69
C LYS A 56 -19.52 5.34 21.61
N LYS A 57 -20.85 5.20 21.70
CA LYS A 57 -21.54 3.93 21.40
C LYS A 57 -21.78 3.82 19.91
N TYR A 58 -21.37 2.70 19.34
CA TYR A 58 -21.67 2.31 17.97
C TYR A 58 -22.78 1.27 17.93
N SER A 59 -23.54 1.21 16.83
CA SER A 59 -24.65 0.26 16.66
C SER A 59 -24.16 -1.15 16.30
N PHE A 60 -22.91 -1.28 15.90
CA PHE A 60 -22.25 -2.56 15.60
C PHE A 60 -21.39 -3.06 16.78
N LEU A 61 -21.06 -4.32 16.76
CA LEU A 61 -20.13 -4.92 17.72
C LEU A 61 -18.71 -4.39 17.47
N LEU A 62 -18.21 -3.55 18.38
CA LEU A 62 -16.85 -3.02 18.36
C LEU A 62 -15.99 -3.70 19.44
N LYS A 63 -14.82 -4.18 19.05
CA LYS A 63 -13.79 -4.69 19.96
C LYS A 63 -12.45 -4.02 19.67
N VAL A 64 -11.83 -3.45 20.70
CA VAL A 64 -10.47 -2.90 20.63
C VAL A 64 -9.50 -3.92 21.25
N ILE A 65 -8.45 -4.27 20.52
CA ILE A 65 -7.39 -5.17 20.99
C ILE A 65 -6.08 -4.43 20.91
N ARG A 66 -5.45 -4.16 22.07
CA ARG A 66 -4.14 -3.52 22.14
C ARG A 66 -3.03 -4.56 22.15
N ILE A 67 -2.00 -4.30 21.33
CA ILE A 67 -0.76 -5.10 21.25
C ILE A 67 0.47 -4.21 21.46
N GLU A 68 1.63 -4.80 21.67
CA GLU A 68 2.91 -4.10 21.57
C GLU A 68 3.16 -3.71 20.11
N HIS A 69 3.79 -2.52 19.88
CA HIS A 69 4.06 -2.03 18.53
C HIS A 69 4.89 -3.01 17.71
N SER A 70 4.25 -3.65 16.76
CA SER A 70 4.79 -4.77 15.97
C SER A 70 4.56 -4.63 14.47
N GLY A 71 3.99 -3.51 14.05
CA GLY A 71 3.72 -3.16 12.66
C GLY A 71 2.40 -3.72 12.11
N PRO A 72 1.99 -3.20 10.94
CA PRO A 72 0.65 -3.44 10.39
C PRO A 72 0.37 -4.91 10.05
N SER A 73 1.38 -5.68 9.64
CA SER A 73 1.24 -7.12 9.37
C SER A 73 0.85 -7.90 10.62
N CYS A 74 1.51 -7.61 11.75
CA CYS A 74 1.20 -8.23 13.03
C CYS A 74 -0.21 -7.86 13.49
N ALA A 75 -0.55 -6.57 13.44
CA ALA A 75 -1.88 -6.08 13.81
C ALA A 75 -2.99 -6.76 12.98
N LYS A 76 -2.82 -6.83 11.64
CA LYS A 76 -3.78 -7.54 10.77
C LYS A 76 -3.89 -9.02 11.14
N ASN A 77 -2.79 -9.70 11.46
CA ASN A 77 -2.80 -11.10 11.87
C ASN A 77 -3.51 -11.33 13.21
N VAL A 78 -3.38 -10.41 14.16
CA VAL A 78 -4.15 -10.44 15.41
C VAL A 78 -5.65 -10.29 15.11
N GLY A 79 -6.02 -9.40 14.18
CA GLY A 79 -7.40 -9.27 13.70
C GLY A 79 -7.93 -10.56 13.08
N ILE A 80 -7.17 -11.19 12.16
CA ILE A 80 -7.52 -12.48 11.54
C ILE A 80 -7.79 -13.56 12.59
N LYS A 81 -6.92 -13.65 13.61
CA LYS A 81 -7.05 -14.64 14.69
C LYS A 81 -8.31 -14.42 15.55
N ASN A 82 -8.70 -13.18 15.78
CA ASN A 82 -9.83 -12.82 16.66
C ASN A 82 -11.17 -12.66 15.91
N ALA A 83 -11.18 -12.71 14.59
CA ALA A 83 -12.37 -12.60 13.77
C ALA A 83 -13.30 -13.82 13.94
N PHE A 84 -14.61 -13.59 13.99
CA PHE A 84 -15.62 -14.66 14.11
C PHE A 84 -16.23 -15.05 12.77
N SER A 85 -16.27 -14.12 11.79
CA SER A 85 -16.93 -14.33 10.51
C SER A 85 -16.06 -15.13 9.52
N ASP A 86 -16.72 -15.71 8.51
CA ASP A 86 -16.05 -16.41 7.41
C ASP A 86 -15.31 -15.47 6.45
N TYR A 87 -15.70 -14.19 6.39
CA TYR A 87 -15.05 -13.19 5.57
C TYR A 87 -14.46 -12.07 6.42
N ILE A 88 -13.20 -11.75 6.13
CA ILE A 88 -12.48 -10.65 6.76
C ILE A 88 -12.40 -9.50 5.76
N VAL A 89 -12.82 -8.32 6.21
CA VAL A 89 -12.70 -7.05 5.47
C VAL A 89 -11.55 -6.27 6.09
N PHE A 90 -10.56 -5.92 5.28
CA PHE A 90 -9.47 -5.05 5.72
C PHE A 90 -9.73 -3.61 5.32
N PHE A 91 -9.66 -2.72 6.29
CA PHE A 91 -9.59 -1.28 6.08
C PHE A 91 -8.37 -0.69 6.79
N GLU A 92 -7.90 0.47 6.34
CA GLU A 92 -6.96 1.30 7.07
C GLU A 92 -7.73 2.30 7.96
N ASP A 93 -7.04 2.88 8.95
CA ASP A 93 -7.65 3.75 9.95
C ASP A 93 -8.03 5.15 9.43
N ASP A 94 -7.65 5.50 8.21
CA ASP A 94 -7.83 6.83 7.61
C ASP A 94 -8.68 6.82 6.33
N VAL A 95 -9.47 5.78 6.09
CA VAL A 95 -10.31 5.67 4.89
C VAL A 95 -11.74 6.12 5.13
N VAL A 96 -12.41 6.53 4.04
CA VAL A 96 -13.84 6.78 3.95
C VAL A 96 -14.47 5.66 3.13
N ILE A 97 -15.43 4.96 3.72
CA ILE A 97 -16.05 3.77 3.12
C ILE A 97 -17.43 4.18 2.58
N HIS A 98 -17.74 3.86 1.33
CA HIS A 98 -19.06 4.16 0.76
C HIS A 98 -20.16 3.36 1.47
N LYS A 99 -21.31 4.00 1.73
CA LYS A 99 -22.40 3.49 2.58
C LYS A 99 -22.96 2.12 2.17
N ASP A 100 -22.87 1.76 0.89
CA ASP A 100 -23.41 0.49 0.37
C ASP A 100 -22.31 -0.59 0.22
N TYR A 101 -21.13 -0.36 0.77
CA TYR A 101 -19.97 -1.24 0.58
C TYR A 101 -20.25 -2.68 1.08
N LEU A 102 -20.70 -2.83 2.32
CA LEU A 102 -20.95 -4.17 2.91
C LEU A 102 -22.13 -4.87 2.28
N SER A 103 -23.21 -4.17 1.94
CA SER A 103 -24.37 -4.74 1.24
C SER A 103 -24.01 -5.23 -0.16
N THR A 104 -23.21 -4.45 -0.89
CA THR A 104 -22.68 -4.83 -2.21
C THR A 104 -21.75 -6.04 -2.11
N ALA A 105 -20.83 -6.06 -1.15
CA ALA A 105 -19.94 -7.19 -0.91
C ALA A 105 -20.73 -8.48 -0.61
N PHE A 106 -21.77 -8.38 0.21
CA PHE A 106 -22.62 -9.52 0.55
C PHE A 106 -23.36 -10.06 -0.67
N SER A 107 -23.91 -9.20 -1.52
CA SER A 107 -24.57 -9.59 -2.77
C SER A 107 -23.61 -10.33 -3.70
N LEU A 108 -22.40 -9.79 -3.93
CA LEU A 108 -21.40 -10.41 -4.79
C LEU A 108 -20.98 -11.81 -4.28
N ILE A 109 -20.78 -11.95 -2.97
CA ILE A 109 -20.44 -13.25 -2.36
C ILE A 109 -21.59 -14.24 -2.51
N SER A 110 -22.83 -13.78 -2.31
CA SER A 110 -24.03 -14.63 -2.40
C SER A 110 -24.28 -15.11 -3.83
N GLU A 111 -23.94 -14.32 -4.84
CA GLU A 111 -24.13 -14.67 -6.26
C GLU A 111 -23.14 -15.73 -6.75
N LYS A 112 -21.84 -15.59 -6.46
CA LYS A 112 -20.76 -16.41 -7.07
C LYS A 112 -19.76 -16.98 -6.10
N ASN A 113 -20.00 -16.85 -4.79
CA ASN A 113 -19.15 -17.42 -3.74
C ASN A 113 -17.65 -17.12 -3.94
N TYR A 114 -17.32 -15.86 -4.21
CA TYR A 114 -15.94 -15.42 -4.36
C TYR A 114 -15.14 -15.62 -3.07
N ASP A 115 -13.88 -15.99 -3.21
CA ASP A 115 -12.95 -16.16 -2.10
C ASP A 115 -12.27 -14.85 -1.71
N VAL A 116 -12.04 -13.98 -2.70
CA VAL A 116 -11.39 -12.68 -2.55
C VAL A 116 -12.14 -11.62 -3.36
N LEU A 117 -12.43 -10.49 -2.72
CA LEU A 117 -12.96 -9.31 -3.40
C LEU A 117 -11.96 -8.15 -3.23
N GLU A 118 -11.58 -7.55 -4.34
CA GLU A 118 -10.76 -6.34 -4.38
C GLU A 118 -11.57 -5.18 -4.94
N GLY A 119 -11.72 -4.12 -4.15
CA GLY A 119 -12.48 -2.94 -4.54
C GLY A 119 -11.62 -1.84 -5.17
N ARG A 120 -12.29 -0.81 -5.69
CA ARG A 120 -11.66 0.40 -6.23
C ARG A 120 -11.37 1.39 -5.11
N THR A 121 -10.12 1.86 -5.03
CA THR A 121 -9.71 2.86 -4.03
C THR A 121 -9.43 4.19 -4.71
N LEU A 122 -10.22 5.20 -4.36
CA LEU A 122 -10.11 6.56 -4.89
C LEU A 122 -9.30 7.44 -3.94
N THR A 123 -8.72 8.52 -4.47
CA THR A 123 -8.15 9.58 -3.64
C THR A 123 -9.29 10.39 -3.02
N LEU A 124 -9.25 10.60 -1.71
CA LEU A 124 -10.29 11.29 -0.94
C LEU A 124 -10.66 12.64 -1.58
N GLY A 125 -11.96 12.83 -1.82
CA GLY A 125 -12.49 14.02 -2.48
C GLY A 125 -12.15 14.14 -3.97
N SER A 126 -11.76 13.05 -4.63
CA SER A 126 -11.39 13.01 -6.05
C SER A 126 -11.89 11.74 -6.73
N THR A 127 -12.06 11.78 -8.03
CA THR A 127 -12.36 10.59 -8.85
C THR A 127 -11.08 9.83 -9.28
N LYS A 128 -9.90 10.30 -8.83
CA LYS A 128 -8.61 9.72 -9.21
C LYS A 128 -8.31 8.47 -8.38
N ASP A 129 -7.97 7.38 -9.05
CA ASP A 129 -7.53 6.16 -8.39
C ASP A 129 -6.21 6.35 -7.62
N VAL A 130 -6.14 5.82 -6.41
CA VAL A 130 -4.89 5.75 -5.61
C VAL A 130 -3.86 4.86 -6.29
N ARG A 131 -4.32 3.72 -6.82
CA ARG A 131 -3.57 2.85 -7.74
C ARG A 131 -4.46 2.62 -8.95
N ILE A 132 -3.87 2.51 -10.14
CA ILE A 132 -4.61 2.26 -11.37
C ILE A 132 -5.48 1.02 -11.17
N PHE A 133 -6.77 1.21 -11.29
CA PHE A 133 -7.75 0.13 -11.28
C PHE A 133 -7.85 -0.41 -12.71
N ASP A 134 -7.27 -1.59 -12.92
CA ASP A 134 -7.29 -2.29 -14.21
C ASP A 134 -7.99 -3.63 -13.99
N GLU A 135 -9.20 -3.77 -14.51
CA GLU A 135 -10.04 -4.96 -14.32
C GLU A 135 -9.41 -6.22 -14.94
N GLU A 136 -8.56 -6.04 -15.97
CA GLU A 136 -8.15 -7.19 -16.77
C GLU A 136 -6.92 -7.92 -16.24
N ASN A 137 -5.96 -7.29 -15.52
CA ASN A 137 -4.68 -7.98 -15.30
C ASN A 137 -3.80 -7.56 -14.12
N VAL A 138 -4.10 -6.55 -13.33
CA VAL A 138 -3.18 -6.09 -12.28
C VAL A 138 -3.84 -6.07 -10.91
N TYR A 139 -3.67 -7.14 -10.16
CA TYR A 139 -4.07 -7.19 -8.76
C TYR A 139 -3.18 -6.28 -7.93
N SER A 140 -3.78 -5.35 -7.18
CA SER A 140 -3.06 -4.44 -6.29
C SER A 140 -3.05 -4.96 -4.86
N PHE A 141 -4.07 -5.75 -4.48
CA PHE A 141 -4.29 -6.26 -3.12
C PHE A 141 -4.12 -5.18 -2.04
N ILE A 142 -4.66 -3.97 -2.33
CA ILE A 142 -4.51 -2.84 -1.41
C ILE A 142 -5.20 -3.18 -0.09
N PRO A 143 -4.48 -3.17 1.04
CA PRO A 143 -5.03 -3.65 2.32
C PRO A 143 -6.14 -2.76 2.88
N CYS A 144 -6.38 -1.58 2.34
CA CYS A 144 -7.48 -0.71 2.74
C CYS A 144 -8.80 -0.99 1.99
N ASN A 145 -8.83 -1.94 1.04
CA ASN A 145 -10.04 -2.27 0.27
C ASN A 145 -9.98 -3.73 -0.23
N LEU A 146 -9.87 -4.65 0.71
CA LEU A 146 -9.70 -6.07 0.43
C LEU A 146 -10.61 -6.92 1.34
N ILE A 147 -11.36 -7.84 0.75
CA ILE A 147 -12.14 -8.85 1.47
C ILE A 147 -11.58 -10.22 1.14
N VAL A 148 -11.31 -11.03 2.14
CA VAL A 148 -10.75 -12.38 1.95
C VAL A 148 -11.46 -13.38 2.85
N ARG A 149 -11.73 -14.57 2.33
CA ARG A 149 -12.24 -15.68 3.12
C ARG A 149 -11.24 -16.06 4.22
N LYS A 150 -11.71 -16.13 5.47
CA LYS A 150 -10.88 -16.32 6.67
C LYS A 150 -10.02 -17.58 6.62
N ASN A 151 -10.60 -18.72 6.19
CA ASN A 151 -9.85 -19.98 6.12
C ASN A 151 -8.63 -19.88 5.20
N LEU A 152 -8.71 -19.15 4.07
CA LEU A 152 -7.56 -18.92 3.18
C LEU A 152 -6.46 -18.13 3.88
N LEU A 153 -6.82 -17.11 4.65
CA LEU A 153 -5.86 -16.34 5.44
C LEU A 153 -5.19 -17.24 6.49
N GLN A 154 -5.94 -18.11 7.14
CA GLN A 154 -5.42 -19.07 8.11
C GLN A 154 -4.48 -20.10 7.46
N ASP A 155 -4.86 -20.69 6.33
CA ASP A 155 -4.04 -21.63 5.55
C ASP A 155 -2.73 -21.00 5.08
N LEU A 156 -2.76 -19.71 4.75
CA LEU A 156 -1.59 -18.93 4.31
C LEU A 156 -0.80 -18.33 5.48
N ASN A 157 -1.19 -18.57 6.75
CA ASN A 157 -0.59 -17.95 7.94
C ASN A 157 -0.65 -16.40 7.93
N GLY A 158 -1.67 -15.81 7.30
CA GLY A 158 -1.90 -14.38 7.26
C GLY A 158 -0.83 -13.59 6.51
N TYR A 159 -0.57 -12.36 6.99
CA TYR A 159 0.47 -11.47 6.47
C TYR A 159 1.86 -11.86 6.99
N ASP A 160 2.85 -11.82 6.13
CA ASP A 160 4.24 -12.12 6.52
C ASP A 160 4.88 -10.93 7.23
N GLN A 161 5.25 -11.13 8.50
CA GLN A 161 5.85 -10.10 9.35
C GLN A 161 7.29 -9.75 8.96
N GLN A 162 7.96 -10.52 8.10
CA GLN A 162 9.31 -10.19 7.61
C GLN A 162 9.32 -8.89 6.77
N PHE A 163 8.16 -8.43 6.29
CA PHE A 163 8.00 -7.17 5.57
C PHE A 163 7.86 -5.94 6.47
N TYR A 164 8.19 -6.07 7.75
CA TYR A 164 8.30 -4.99 8.72
C TYR A 164 9.68 -4.97 9.36
N ASP A 165 10.28 -3.79 9.49
CA ASP A 165 11.54 -3.58 10.20
C ASP A 165 11.29 -2.75 11.48
N PRO A 166 11.35 -3.37 12.68
CA PRO A 166 11.03 -2.69 13.92
C PRO A 166 12.01 -1.56 14.28
N GLN A 167 13.27 -1.62 13.78
CA GLN A 167 14.25 -0.58 14.07
C GLN A 167 13.96 0.73 13.32
N SER A 168 13.48 0.66 12.09
CA SER A 168 13.17 1.83 11.27
C SER A 168 11.68 2.16 11.20
N GLY A 169 10.81 1.26 11.66
CA GLY A 169 9.36 1.35 11.50
C GLY A 169 8.89 1.26 10.04
N LEU A 170 9.76 0.83 9.13
CA LEU A 170 9.43 0.68 7.72
C LEU A 170 8.72 -0.64 7.47
N TYR A 171 7.73 -0.61 6.61
CA TYR A 171 7.03 -1.78 6.06
C TYR A 171 6.69 -1.54 4.59
N PHE A 172 6.68 -2.59 3.80
CA PHE A 172 6.31 -2.53 2.39
C PHE A 172 6.21 -3.92 1.79
N ARG A 173 5.30 -4.13 0.84
CA ARG A 173 5.13 -5.36 0.05
C ARG A 173 4.48 -6.54 0.77
N GLU A 174 4.06 -6.40 2.01
CA GLU A 174 3.30 -7.42 2.73
C GLU A 174 1.96 -7.72 2.04
N ASP A 175 1.36 -6.70 1.41
CA ASP A 175 0.17 -6.79 0.59
C ASP A 175 0.41 -7.61 -0.69
N ALA A 176 1.49 -7.29 -1.40
CA ALA A 176 1.88 -8.00 -2.61
C ALA A 176 2.27 -9.46 -2.32
N ASP A 177 2.95 -9.73 -1.20
CA ASP A 177 3.29 -11.09 -0.78
C ASP A 177 2.03 -11.93 -0.53
N LEU A 178 1.07 -11.41 0.25
CA LEU A 178 -0.20 -12.11 0.49
C LEU A 178 -0.96 -12.33 -0.84
N GLY A 179 -1.03 -11.28 -1.67
CA GLY A 179 -1.69 -11.36 -2.96
C GLY A 179 -1.08 -12.41 -3.89
N PHE A 180 0.24 -12.52 -3.93
CA PHE A 180 0.93 -13.54 -4.74
C PHE A 180 0.65 -14.96 -4.21
N ARG A 181 0.60 -15.15 -2.89
CA ARG A 181 0.24 -16.44 -2.28
C ARG A 181 -1.22 -16.82 -2.57
N LEU A 182 -2.15 -15.85 -2.57
CA LEU A 182 -3.54 -16.08 -2.98
C LEU A 182 -3.64 -16.47 -4.45
N LEU A 183 -2.93 -15.78 -5.35
CA LEU A 183 -2.89 -16.13 -6.77
C LEU A 183 -2.30 -17.52 -7.03
N ASP A 184 -1.29 -17.93 -6.26
CA ASP A 184 -0.66 -19.25 -6.39
C ASP A 184 -1.58 -20.37 -5.89
N LYS A 185 -2.52 -20.08 -5.00
CA LYS A 185 -3.59 -20.99 -4.56
C LYS A 185 -4.69 -21.18 -5.61
N GLY A 186 -4.77 -20.32 -6.64
CA GLY A 186 -5.81 -20.40 -7.66
C GLY A 186 -7.21 -20.08 -7.17
N VAL A 187 -7.33 -19.19 -6.16
CA VAL A 187 -8.61 -18.80 -5.54
C VAL A 187 -9.49 -17.99 -6.50
N ASN A 188 -10.81 -18.00 -6.25
CA ASN A 188 -11.79 -17.26 -7.04
C ASN A 188 -11.79 -15.78 -6.61
N ILE A 189 -11.17 -14.90 -7.43
CA ILE A 189 -11.03 -13.47 -7.15
C ILE A 189 -11.94 -12.66 -8.05
N ILE A 190 -12.69 -11.72 -7.46
CA ILE A 190 -13.33 -10.63 -8.20
C ILE A 190 -12.64 -9.32 -7.90
N ARG A 191 -12.39 -8.55 -8.95
CA ARG A 191 -12.06 -7.13 -8.85
C ARG A 191 -13.25 -6.33 -9.36
N THR A 192 -13.69 -5.32 -8.61
CA THR A 192 -14.90 -4.58 -8.93
C THR A 192 -14.81 -3.11 -8.55
N ASP A 193 -15.35 -2.24 -9.39
CA ASP A 193 -15.52 -0.82 -9.12
C ASP A 193 -16.75 -0.50 -8.25
N LYS A 194 -17.55 -1.52 -7.90
CA LYS A 194 -18.72 -1.37 -7.02
C LYS A 194 -18.36 -1.27 -5.54
N LEU A 195 -17.19 -1.76 -5.12
CA LEU A 195 -16.69 -1.66 -3.75
C LEU A 195 -15.73 -0.47 -3.66
N ILE A 196 -16.26 0.70 -3.26
CA ILE A 196 -15.51 1.95 -3.28
C ILE A 196 -15.08 2.34 -1.87
N VAL A 197 -13.79 2.68 -1.76
CA VAL A 197 -13.17 3.28 -0.58
C VAL A 197 -12.38 4.50 -1.02
N GLU A 198 -12.45 5.59 -0.27
CA GLU A 198 -11.62 6.77 -0.49
C GLU A 198 -10.49 6.80 0.55
N HIS A 199 -9.27 7.07 0.09
CA HIS A 199 -8.06 7.11 0.91
C HIS A 199 -7.37 8.48 0.78
N PRO A 200 -6.85 9.06 1.87
CA PRO A 200 -6.11 10.31 1.82
C PRO A 200 -4.91 10.26 0.86
N GLU A 201 -4.56 11.42 0.30
CA GLU A 201 -3.41 11.53 -0.58
C GLU A 201 -2.10 11.16 0.12
N GLN A 202 -1.33 10.23 -0.45
CA GLN A 202 -0.17 9.62 0.22
C GLN A 202 1.08 10.50 0.26
N PHE A 203 1.30 11.33 -0.77
CA PHE A 203 2.58 12.03 -0.97
C PHE A 203 2.49 13.54 -0.74
N LYS A 204 1.86 13.97 0.37
CA LYS A 204 1.67 15.40 0.68
C LYS A 204 2.96 16.17 1.06
N THR A 205 4.06 15.46 1.35
CA THR A 205 5.31 16.09 1.80
C THR A 205 6.53 15.42 1.17
N ILE A 206 7.65 16.16 1.08
CA ILE A 206 8.95 15.62 0.66
C ILE A 206 9.36 14.44 1.55
N GLY A 207 9.14 14.55 2.87
CA GLY A 207 9.44 13.47 3.82
C GLY A 207 8.66 12.18 3.50
N ALA A 208 7.40 12.28 3.08
CA ALA A 208 6.62 11.12 2.64
C ALA A 208 7.21 10.47 1.38
N CYS A 209 7.65 11.27 0.39
CA CYS A 209 8.30 10.76 -0.81
C CYS A 209 9.63 10.04 -0.51
N LEU A 210 10.46 10.63 0.36
CA LEU A 210 11.73 10.01 0.79
C LEU A 210 11.48 8.73 1.61
N ARG A 211 10.48 8.73 2.48
CA ARG A 211 10.06 7.54 3.22
C ARG A 211 9.60 6.44 2.26
N HIS A 212 8.81 6.78 1.26
CA HIS A 212 8.39 5.83 0.23
C HIS A 212 9.59 5.23 -0.53
N ALA A 213 10.59 6.04 -0.91
CA ALA A 213 11.81 5.54 -1.55
C ALA A 213 12.58 4.56 -0.63
N ARG A 214 12.63 4.81 0.70
CA ARG A 214 13.27 3.90 1.66
C ARG A 214 12.54 2.57 1.83
N ARG A 215 11.23 2.50 1.59
CA ARG A 215 10.44 1.25 1.66
C ARG A 215 10.92 0.19 0.66
N TYR A 216 11.58 0.58 -0.42
CA TYR A 216 12.14 -0.35 -1.42
C TYR A 216 13.22 -1.28 -0.88
N PHE A 217 13.62 -1.10 0.38
CA PHE A 217 14.39 -2.06 1.17
C PHE A 217 13.77 -3.48 1.16
N PHE A 218 12.45 -3.60 1.05
CA PHE A 218 11.75 -4.90 1.06
C PHE A 218 11.54 -5.52 -0.33
N GLU A 219 11.84 -4.82 -1.42
CA GLU A 219 11.70 -5.40 -2.77
C GLU A 219 12.54 -6.65 -2.99
N PRO A 220 13.82 -6.71 -2.56
CA PRO A 220 14.62 -7.92 -2.68
C PRO A 220 14.04 -9.12 -1.93
N LEU A 221 13.35 -8.90 -0.81
CA LEU A 221 12.65 -9.96 -0.08
C LEU A 221 11.47 -10.51 -0.90
N LEU A 222 10.63 -9.62 -1.45
CA LEU A 222 9.51 -10.03 -2.29
C LEU A 222 10.00 -10.80 -3.53
N TYR A 223 11.05 -10.31 -4.20
CA TYR A 223 11.65 -11.02 -5.31
C TYR A 223 12.16 -12.41 -4.92
N LYS A 224 12.86 -12.52 -3.78
CA LYS A 224 13.37 -13.80 -3.28
C LYS A 224 12.26 -14.82 -3.05
N LYS A 225 11.12 -14.38 -2.51
CA LYS A 225 9.96 -15.26 -2.23
C LYS A 225 9.18 -15.60 -3.49
N HIS A 226 9.02 -14.65 -4.41
CA HIS A 226 8.14 -14.76 -5.57
C HIS A 226 8.80 -14.29 -6.87
N PRO A 227 9.92 -14.88 -7.33
CA PRO A 227 10.69 -14.35 -8.47
C PRO A 227 9.90 -14.29 -9.78
N LYS A 228 9.02 -15.25 -10.02
CA LYS A 228 8.16 -15.28 -11.23
C LYS A 228 7.07 -14.19 -11.18
N ARG A 229 6.31 -14.16 -10.09
CA ARG A 229 5.23 -13.17 -9.87
C ARG A 229 5.76 -11.74 -9.84
N PHE A 230 6.89 -11.53 -9.18
CA PHE A 230 7.56 -10.23 -9.12
C PHE A 230 7.84 -9.67 -10.51
N ARG A 231 8.45 -10.47 -11.40
CA ARG A 231 8.76 -10.06 -12.78
C ARG A 231 7.51 -9.79 -13.63
N GLN A 232 6.41 -10.48 -13.35
CA GLN A 232 5.19 -10.38 -14.14
C GLN A 232 4.26 -9.24 -13.67
N LEU A 233 4.17 -8.99 -12.36
CA LEU A 233 3.10 -8.21 -11.78
C LEU A 233 3.55 -6.93 -11.07
N ILE A 234 4.83 -6.86 -10.61
CA ILE A 234 5.21 -5.74 -9.74
C ILE A 234 5.31 -4.43 -10.52
N GLU A 235 4.61 -3.40 -10.02
CA GLU A 235 4.62 -2.03 -10.55
C GLU A 235 4.48 -1.92 -12.08
N ARG A 236 3.51 -2.63 -12.63
CA ARG A 236 3.13 -2.48 -14.04
C ARG A 236 2.53 -1.09 -14.30
N LYS A 237 3.03 -0.37 -15.31
CA LYS A 237 2.43 0.87 -15.78
C LYS A 237 2.42 0.90 -17.31
N ARG A 238 1.28 1.28 -17.90
CA ARG A 238 1.17 1.49 -19.34
C ARG A 238 1.43 2.96 -19.66
N ILE A 239 2.45 3.26 -20.46
CA ILE A 239 2.79 4.62 -20.89
C ILE A 239 2.91 4.59 -22.41
N LEU A 240 2.14 5.41 -23.11
CA LEU A 240 2.10 5.49 -24.59
C LEU A 240 1.96 4.10 -25.27
N GLY A 241 1.12 3.21 -24.69
CA GLY A 241 0.91 1.87 -25.24
C GLY A 241 1.96 0.81 -24.81
N PHE A 242 3.10 1.22 -24.26
CA PHE A 242 4.14 0.31 -23.79
C PHE A 242 3.97 -0.05 -22.31
N GLN A 243 4.16 -1.33 -21.97
CA GLN A 243 4.17 -1.77 -20.57
C GLN A 243 5.55 -1.50 -19.95
N ILE A 244 5.58 -0.68 -18.91
CA ILE A 244 6.79 -0.38 -18.15
C ILE A 244 6.64 -1.01 -16.76
N TYR A 245 7.60 -1.87 -16.42
CA TYR A 245 7.70 -2.47 -15.10
C TYR A 245 8.65 -1.66 -14.23
N ARG A 246 8.31 -1.52 -12.94
CA ARG A 246 9.13 -0.85 -11.93
C ARG A 246 9.58 0.57 -12.37
N PRO A 247 8.65 1.48 -12.67
CA PRO A 247 9.00 2.78 -13.24
C PRO A 247 9.93 3.61 -12.33
N LEU A 248 9.76 3.55 -10.99
CA LEU A 248 10.66 4.24 -10.07
C LEU A 248 12.07 3.68 -10.13
N HIS A 249 12.23 2.36 -10.16
CA HIS A 249 13.53 1.70 -10.27
C HIS A 249 14.26 2.14 -11.54
N LYS A 250 13.57 2.15 -12.69
CA LYS A 250 14.13 2.61 -13.97
C LYS A 250 14.50 4.08 -13.98
N LEU A 251 13.70 4.94 -13.36
CA LEU A 251 14.05 6.36 -13.19
C LEU A 251 15.31 6.52 -12.33
N CYS A 252 15.45 5.75 -11.25
CA CYS A 252 16.63 5.77 -10.40
C CYS A 252 17.88 5.23 -11.11
N ILE A 253 17.77 4.21 -11.95
CA ILE A 253 18.86 3.74 -12.83
C ILE A 253 19.25 4.86 -13.80
N GLY A 254 18.25 5.44 -14.50
CA GLY A 254 18.46 6.54 -15.43
C GLY A 254 19.21 7.72 -14.81
N MET A 255 18.87 8.10 -13.57
CA MET A 255 19.58 9.16 -12.85
C MET A 255 21.07 8.86 -12.71
N ILE A 256 21.43 7.65 -12.28
CA ILE A 256 22.83 7.25 -12.13
C ILE A 256 23.55 7.23 -13.48
N MET A 257 22.91 6.67 -14.51
CA MET A 257 23.48 6.65 -15.85
C MET A 257 23.78 8.06 -16.40
N PHE A 258 22.84 8.99 -16.27
CA PHE A 258 23.03 10.35 -16.75
C PHE A 258 24.06 11.12 -15.94
N LEU A 259 24.19 10.87 -14.63
CA LEU A 259 25.26 11.42 -13.82
C LEU A 259 26.64 10.90 -14.28
N LEU A 260 26.76 9.60 -14.56
CA LEU A 260 27.99 9.01 -15.10
C LEU A 260 28.34 9.59 -16.46
N ILE A 261 27.38 9.74 -17.36
CA ILE A 261 27.56 10.36 -18.67
C ILE A 261 28.07 11.81 -18.50
N THR A 262 27.50 12.59 -17.58
CA THR A 262 27.95 13.94 -17.28
C THR A 262 29.41 13.95 -16.81
N ILE A 263 29.78 13.09 -15.85
CA ILE A 263 31.13 12.98 -15.33
C ILE A 263 32.14 12.59 -16.44
N LEU A 264 31.80 11.59 -17.26
CA LEU A 264 32.66 11.19 -18.40
C LEU A 264 32.83 12.33 -19.40
N GLY A 265 31.77 13.08 -19.70
CA GLY A 265 31.87 14.28 -20.54
C GLY A 265 32.86 15.32 -19.99
N PHE A 266 32.84 15.56 -18.67
CA PHE A 266 33.82 16.45 -18.03
C PHE A 266 35.24 15.90 -18.09
N VAL A 267 35.45 14.62 -17.82
CA VAL A 267 36.79 13.97 -17.86
C VAL A 267 37.41 14.06 -19.25
N PHE A 268 36.61 13.91 -20.31
CA PHE A 268 37.10 13.92 -21.69
C PHE A 268 36.94 15.29 -22.38
N GLY A 269 36.45 16.32 -21.71
CA GLY A 269 36.25 17.66 -22.27
C GLY A 269 35.20 17.73 -23.38
N LEU A 270 34.24 16.80 -23.39
CA LEU A 270 33.23 16.66 -24.45
C LEU A 270 31.93 17.38 -24.10
N PHE A 271 31.83 18.66 -24.50
CA PHE A 271 30.70 19.54 -24.15
C PHE A 271 29.32 18.94 -24.48
N LEU A 272 29.17 18.32 -25.64
CA LEU A 272 27.90 17.71 -26.07
C LEU A 272 27.48 16.56 -25.11
N ILE A 273 28.43 15.75 -24.64
CA ILE A 273 28.17 14.65 -23.70
C ILE A 273 27.77 15.19 -22.32
N ILE A 274 28.41 16.29 -21.88
CA ILE A 274 28.02 16.98 -20.64
C ILE A 274 26.58 17.47 -20.75
N LEU A 275 26.22 18.12 -21.86
CA LEU A 275 24.88 18.64 -22.09
C LEU A 275 23.83 17.51 -22.11
N ILE A 276 24.10 16.41 -22.80
CA ILE A 276 23.21 15.23 -22.81
C ILE A 276 23.00 14.69 -21.39
N GLY A 277 24.06 14.57 -20.61
CA GLY A 277 23.99 14.09 -19.23
C GLY A 277 23.15 15.01 -18.35
N ILE A 278 23.36 16.30 -18.40
CA ILE A 278 22.60 17.31 -17.63
C ILE A 278 21.11 17.27 -18.01
N LEU A 279 20.79 17.27 -19.29
CA LEU A 279 19.40 17.21 -19.77
C LEU A 279 18.72 15.91 -19.35
N GLY A 280 19.47 14.79 -19.34
CA GLY A 280 18.99 13.52 -18.83
C GLY A 280 18.67 13.56 -17.34
N VAL A 281 19.55 14.13 -16.52
CA VAL A 281 19.30 14.33 -15.07
C VAL A 281 18.03 15.17 -14.85
N LEU A 282 17.89 16.28 -15.56
CA LEU A 282 16.72 17.15 -15.46
C LEU A 282 15.43 16.42 -15.87
N SER A 283 15.47 15.61 -16.92
CA SER A 283 14.31 14.82 -17.37
C SER A 283 13.86 13.81 -16.31
N VAL A 284 14.80 13.15 -15.61
CA VAL A 284 14.47 12.23 -14.50
C VAL A 284 13.86 12.99 -13.32
N ILE A 285 14.42 14.15 -12.96
CA ILE A 285 13.87 15.00 -11.88
C ILE A 285 12.43 15.41 -12.20
N LEU A 286 12.15 15.84 -13.42
CA LEU A 286 10.81 16.20 -13.86
C LEU A 286 9.85 15.01 -13.85
N ALA A 287 10.31 13.84 -14.29
CA ALA A 287 9.51 12.61 -14.23
C ALA A 287 9.19 12.16 -12.79
N LEU A 288 10.13 12.31 -11.87
CA LEU A 288 9.90 12.06 -10.43
C LEU A 288 8.95 13.09 -9.84
N GLN A 289 9.10 14.36 -10.19
CA GLN A 289 8.18 15.41 -9.79
C GLN A 289 6.76 15.07 -10.26
N TYR A 290 6.57 14.77 -11.54
CA TYR A 290 5.26 14.38 -12.09
C TYR A 290 4.66 13.16 -11.37
N LYS A 291 5.47 12.16 -11.03
CA LYS A 291 5.01 10.97 -10.29
C LYS A 291 4.43 11.32 -8.91
N TYR A 292 5.00 12.32 -8.23
CA TYR A 292 4.65 12.71 -6.85
C TYR A 292 3.86 14.02 -6.77
N GLU A 293 3.52 14.65 -7.88
CA GLU A 293 2.97 16.01 -7.96
C GLU A 293 1.57 16.19 -7.36
N GLY A 294 0.82 15.09 -7.18
CA GLY A 294 -0.47 15.12 -6.48
C GLY A 294 -0.36 15.50 -5.00
N GLY A 295 0.85 15.46 -4.39
CA GLY A 295 1.08 15.63 -2.96
C GLY A 295 1.70 16.95 -2.51
N PHE A 296 2.05 17.86 -3.42
CA PHE A 296 2.68 19.13 -3.03
C PHE A 296 1.71 20.29 -3.11
N SER A 297 1.00 20.60 -2.03
CA SER A 297 0.29 21.87 -1.91
C SER A 297 1.30 23.04 -2.01
N GLY A 298 1.18 23.83 -3.03
CA GLY A 298 1.83 25.04 -3.53
C GLY A 298 2.81 25.90 -2.74
N LYS A 299 3.18 25.59 -1.50
CA LYS A 299 3.99 26.47 -0.63
C LYS A 299 5.49 26.16 -0.58
N ILE A 300 5.95 25.07 -1.19
CA ILE A 300 7.38 24.71 -1.18
C ILE A 300 8.03 25.30 -2.42
N SER A 301 9.17 26.03 -2.24
CA SER A 301 9.88 26.62 -3.37
C SER A 301 10.29 25.57 -4.40
N ALA A 302 10.25 25.91 -5.68
CA ALA A 302 10.64 25.01 -6.78
C ALA A 302 12.05 24.45 -6.60
N ILE A 303 12.98 25.25 -6.04
CA ILE A 303 14.37 24.86 -5.78
C ILE A 303 14.44 23.71 -4.75
N ILE A 304 13.68 23.79 -3.66
CA ILE A 304 13.65 22.74 -2.64
C ILE A 304 13.10 21.44 -3.22
N ARG A 305 12.06 21.54 -4.06
CA ARG A 305 11.49 20.37 -4.76
C ARG A 305 12.49 19.73 -5.71
N LEU A 306 13.16 20.50 -6.55
CA LEU A 306 14.19 19.99 -7.46
C LEU A 306 15.31 19.31 -6.70
N GLY A 307 15.80 19.90 -5.60
CA GLY A 307 16.79 19.28 -4.70
C GLY A 307 16.31 17.98 -4.10
N ALA A 308 15.07 17.90 -3.61
CA ALA A 308 14.51 16.69 -3.05
C ALA A 308 14.41 15.55 -4.07
N PHE A 309 13.96 15.83 -5.29
CA PHE A 309 13.87 14.82 -6.35
C PHE A 309 15.23 14.43 -6.94
N PHE A 310 16.22 15.30 -6.86
CA PHE A 310 17.61 14.95 -7.15
C PHE A 310 18.17 13.94 -6.12
N ILE A 311 17.85 14.12 -4.83
CA ILE A 311 18.36 13.27 -3.73
C ILE A 311 17.58 11.94 -3.63
N LEU A 312 16.30 11.90 -4.01
CA LEU A 312 15.42 10.73 -3.84
C LEU A 312 16.01 9.41 -4.41
N PRO A 313 16.63 9.36 -5.62
CA PRO A 313 17.24 8.14 -6.13
C PRO A 313 18.37 7.57 -5.25
N PHE A 314 19.10 8.41 -4.54
CA PHE A 314 20.16 7.95 -3.63
C PHE A 314 19.58 7.28 -2.38
N PHE A 315 18.47 7.81 -1.82
CA PHE A 315 17.72 7.17 -0.76
C PHE A 315 17.14 5.84 -1.20
N TYR A 316 16.59 5.78 -2.41
CA TYR A 316 16.09 4.57 -3.03
C TYR A 316 17.20 3.51 -3.12
N TRP A 317 18.33 3.84 -3.77
CA TRP A 317 19.43 2.90 -3.97
C TRP A 317 20.06 2.43 -2.68
N LYS A 318 20.29 3.34 -1.72
CA LYS A 318 20.78 2.96 -0.39
C LYS A 318 19.87 1.90 0.25
N ALA A 319 18.57 2.16 0.29
CA ALA A 319 17.61 1.23 0.89
C ALA A 319 17.54 -0.09 0.13
N PHE A 320 17.44 -0.04 -1.20
CA PHE A 320 17.35 -1.21 -2.05
C PHE A 320 18.60 -2.12 -1.94
N LEU A 321 19.80 -1.55 -1.99
CA LEU A 321 21.06 -2.32 -1.87
C LEU A 321 21.21 -2.91 -0.46
N LEU A 322 20.87 -2.18 0.60
CA LEU A 322 20.84 -2.73 1.95
C LEU A 322 19.85 -3.90 2.05
N GLY A 323 18.70 -3.82 1.40
CA GLY A 323 17.77 -4.93 1.27
C GLY A 323 18.35 -6.12 0.53
N CYS A 324 19.05 -5.90 -0.60
CA CYS A 324 19.75 -6.96 -1.34
C CYS A 324 20.74 -7.71 -0.44
N ILE A 325 21.51 -6.98 0.36
CA ILE A 325 22.51 -7.55 1.29
C ILE A 325 21.77 -8.32 2.40
N LYS A 326 20.83 -7.70 3.10
CA LYS A 326 20.09 -8.29 4.23
C LYS A 326 19.39 -9.59 3.84
N PHE A 327 18.70 -9.58 2.72
CA PHE A 327 17.90 -10.73 2.27
C PHE A 327 18.67 -11.68 1.33
N ARG A 328 19.94 -11.39 1.02
CA ARG A 328 20.78 -12.16 0.08
C ARG A 328 20.04 -12.41 -1.25
N SER A 329 19.55 -11.35 -1.87
CA SER A 329 18.75 -11.41 -3.09
C SER A 329 19.16 -10.32 -4.07
N TYR A 330 19.92 -10.69 -5.09
CA TYR A 330 20.51 -9.74 -6.06
C TYR A 330 19.84 -9.80 -7.44
N GLY A 331 19.10 -10.85 -7.74
CA GLY A 331 18.44 -11.04 -9.04
C GLY A 331 17.32 -10.04 -9.36
N CYS A 332 16.93 -9.18 -8.41
CA CYS A 332 15.98 -8.12 -8.61
C CYS A 332 16.61 -6.79 -9.10
N ILE A 333 17.93 -6.74 -9.28
CA ILE A 333 18.64 -5.51 -9.73
C ILE A 333 18.32 -5.17 -11.18
N ILE A 334 18.05 -6.18 -12.01
CA ILE A 334 17.82 -6.04 -13.46
C ILE A 334 16.34 -6.08 -13.79
#